data_d1383d5f0099a4ba31fe76ed70aa3210
#
_entry.id   d1383d5f0099a4ba31fe76ed70aa3210
#
_cell.length_a   1.000
_cell.length_b   1.000
_cell.length_c   1.000
_cell.angle_alpha   90.00
_cell.angle_beta   90.00
_cell.angle_gamma   90.00
#
_symmetry.space_group_name_H-M   'P 1'
#
loop_
_entity.id
_entity.type
_entity.pdbx_description
1 polymer ?
#
loop_
_entity_poly.entity_id
_entity_poly.type
_entity_poly.pdbx_seq_one_letter_code
_entity_poly.pdbx_strand_id
1 'polypeptide(L)'
;VAEPLPALRTEHGIDVLAEHDGSGESGPRVLIVGVGSMAHTAVGVADALSAQGIGSLAVDPRWVLPVADGLVELAGRADLVVTIEDGIADGGIGSAVRDALACADVDVPVRCHGLRTEFLDHASRGQIVESAHLRAQDIARSVAERVAAQGRSREDHPVAGDLG
;
A
#
# COMPACT_ATOMS: atom_id res chain seq x y z
N VAL A 1 -11.82 19.87 -6.84
CA VAL A 1 -11.08 18.85 -7.61
C VAL A 1 -9.64 18.95 -7.15
N ALA A 2 -9.06 17.84 -6.64
CA ALA A 2 -7.66 17.84 -6.24
C ALA A 2 -6.77 18.07 -7.46
N GLU A 3 -5.67 18.80 -7.28
CA GLU A 3 -4.68 19.04 -8.35
C GLU A 3 -4.08 17.69 -8.78
N PRO A 4 -3.84 17.46 -10.09
CA PRO A 4 -3.18 16.24 -10.55
C PRO A 4 -1.80 16.10 -9.92
N LEU A 5 -1.48 14.91 -9.38
CA LEU A 5 -0.13 14.60 -8.92
C LEU A 5 0.76 14.30 -10.14
N PRO A 6 1.90 14.99 -10.30
CA PRO A 6 2.86 14.59 -11.31
C PRO A 6 3.50 13.24 -10.92
N ALA A 7 3.58 12.32 -11.86
CA ALA A 7 4.36 11.10 -11.66
C ALA A 7 5.86 11.44 -11.70
N LEU A 8 6.65 10.86 -10.82
CA LEU A 8 8.11 10.91 -10.87
C LEU A 8 8.61 10.17 -12.12
N ARG A 9 7.98 9.04 -12.42
CA ARG A 9 8.21 8.21 -13.61
C ARG A 9 7.02 7.27 -13.83
N THR A 10 6.95 6.69 -15.02
CA THR A 10 5.98 5.64 -15.35
C THR A 10 6.75 4.37 -15.69
N GLU A 11 6.47 3.28 -15.01
CA GLU A 11 7.06 1.97 -15.23
C GLU A 11 5.96 0.94 -15.46
N HIS A 12 6.04 0.18 -16.57
CA HIS A 12 5.07 -0.88 -16.90
C HIS A 12 3.59 -0.46 -16.81
N GLY A 13 3.29 0.80 -17.15
CA GLY A 13 1.93 1.37 -17.07
C GLY A 13 1.50 1.82 -15.67
N ILE A 14 2.41 1.78 -14.69
CA ILE A 14 2.21 2.23 -13.32
C ILE A 14 2.90 3.58 -13.13
N ASP A 15 2.20 4.56 -12.59
CA ASP A 15 2.78 5.84 -12.22
C ASP A 15 3.39 5.77 -10.81
N VAL A 16 4.68 5.99 -10.72
CA VAL A 16 5.37 6.18 -9.45
C VAL A 16 5.19 7.63 -9.01
N LEU A 17 4.56 7.83 -7.86
CA LEU A 17 4.21 9.14 -7.33
C LEU A 17 5.19 9.64 -6.26
N ALA A 18 5.66 8.73 -5.41
CA ALA A 18 6.69 9.00 -4.41
C ALA A 18 7.52 7.75 -4.17
N GLU A 19 8.81 7.94 -3.86
CA GLU A 19 9.74 6.87 -3.53
C GLU A 19 10.64 7.34 -2.41
N HIS A 20 10.72 6.56 -1.35
CA HIS A 20 11.55 6.84 -0.19
C HIS A 20 12.37 5.62 0.18
N ASP A 21 13.66 5.83 0.34
CA ASP A 21 14.54 4.82 0.91
C ASP A 21 14.32 4.73 2.42
N GLY A 22 14.34 3.50 2.95
CA GLY A 22 14.30 3.27 4.38
C GLY A 22 15.65 3.53 5.04
N SER A 23 15.71 3.38 6.36
CA SER A 23 16.95 3.47 7.15
C SER A 23 17.82 2.22 6.96
N GLY A 24 18.42 2.08 5.79
CA GLY A 24 19.36 1.01 5.44
C GLY A 24 18.91 0.11 4.27
N GLU A 25 19.89 -0.58 3.67
CA GLU A 25 19.67 -1.43 2.48
C GLU A 25 18.77 -2.65 2.74
N SER A 26 18.62 -3.06 3.99
CA SER A 26 17.82 -4.23 4.43
C SER A 26 16.54 -3.84 5.17
N GLY A 27 16.17 -2.56 5.17
CA GLY A 27 14.94 -2.09 5.81
C GLY A 27 13.68 -2.58 5.10
N PRO A 28 12.55 -2.63 5.81
CA PRO A 28 11.28 -3.04 5.22
C PRO A 28 10.84 -2.08 4.10
N ARG A 29 10.33 -2.65 3.01
CA ARG A 29 9.82 -1.91 1.85
C ARG A 29 8.30 -2.08 1.74
N VAL A 30 7.59 -0.97 1.67
CA VAL A 30 6.13 -0.94 1.56
C VAL A 30 5.73 -0.41 0.19
N LEU A 31 4.99 -1.21 -0.57
CA LEU A 31 4.32 -0.75 -1.80
C LEU A 31 2.95 -0.20 -1.44
N ILE A 32 2.70 1.07 -1.76
CA ILE A 32 1.44 1.77 -1.46
C ILE A 32 0.73 2.07 -2.78
N VAL A 33 -0.40 1.43 -3.00
CA VAL A 33 -1.22 1.55 -4.20
C VAL A 33 -2.39 2.48 -3.91
N GLY A 34 -2.31 3.72 -4.36
CA GLY A 34 -3.37 4.72 -4.23
C GLY A 34 -4.19 4.79 -5.51
N VAL A 35 -5.48 4.47 -5.42
CA VAL A 35 -6.35 4.40 -6.59
C VAL A 35 -7.09 5.71 -6.80
N GLY A 36 -6.87 6.34 -7.94
CA GLY A 36 -7.58 7.54 -8.37
C GLY A 36 -7.46 8.69 -7.36
N SER A 37 -8.58 9.09 -6.74
CA SER A 37 -8.61 10.18 -5.76
C SER A 37 -7.78 9.91 -4.50
N MET A 38 -7.38 8.65 -4.25
CA MET A 38 -6.57 8.27 -3.09
C MET A 38 -5.05 8.32 -3.38
N ALA A 39 -4.64 8.69 -4.59
CA ALA A 39 -3.23 8.88 -4.94
C ALA A 39 -2.52 9.91 -4.02
N HIS A 40 -3.18 11.03 -3.70
CA HIS A 40 -2.65 12.02 -2.73
C HIS A 40 -2.48 11.42 -1.32
N THR A 41 -3.42 10.58 -0.90
CA THR A 41 -3.34 9.88 0.39
C THR A 41 -2.16 8.92 0.40
N ALA A 42 -1.93 8.19 -0.71
CA ALA A 42 -0.80 7.26 -0.84
C ALA A 42 0.56 7.98 -0.71
N VAL A 43 0.72 9.15 -1.34
CA VAL A 43 1.92 9.99 -1.19
C VAL A 43 2.08 10.42 0.27
N GLY A 44 1.01 10.94 0.90
CA GLY A 44 1.06 11.33 2.31
C GLY A 44 1.40 10.18 3.27
N VAL A 45 0.97 8.94 2.96
CA VAL A 45 1.38 7.74 3.70
C VAL A 45 2.87 7.46 3.51
N ALA A 46 3.38 7.53 2.27
CA ALA A 46 4.79 7.32 1.98
C ALA A 46 5.68 8.32 2.73
N ASP A 47 5.31 9.60 2.73
CA ASP A 47 6.03 10.66 3.45
C ASP A 47 6.05 10.40 4.97
N ALA A 48 4.90 9.99 5.54
CA ALA A 48 4.79 9.70 6.96
C ALA A 48 5.59 8.44 7.37
N LEU A 49 5.70 7.43 6.51
CA LEU A 49 6.53 6.25 6.73
C LEU A 49 8.02 6.58 6.63
N SER A 50 8.40 7.40 5.64
CA SER A 50 9.77 7.90 5.48
C SER A 50 10.29 8.61 6.73
N ALA A 51 9.44 9.44 7.36
CA ALA A 51 9.77 10.10 8.62
C ALA A 51 10.05 9.12 9.79
N GLN A 52 9.63 7.86 9.65
CA GLN A 52 9.89 6.78 10.59
C GLN A 52 10.99 5.81 10.12
N GLY A 53 11.69 6.14 9.04
CA GLY A 53 12.78 5.32 8.48
C GLY A 53 12.29 4.07 7.71
N ILE A 54 10.99 4.01 7.35
CA ILE A 54 10.42 2.90 6.59
C ILE A 54 10.45 3.24 5.10
N GLY A 55 11.11 2.40 4.30
CA GLY A 55 11.16 2.53 2.86
C GLY A 55 9.80 2.30 2.20
N SER A 56 9.44 3.11 1.21
CA SER A 56 8.14 3.00 0.57
C SER A 56 8.13 3.49 -0.87
N LEU A 57 7.23 2.92 -1.65
CA LEU A 57 6.94 3.29 -3.03
C LEU A 57 5.43 3.54 -3.15
N ALA A 58 5.03 4.78 -3.40
CA ALA A 58 3.64 5.14 -3.67
C ALA A 58 3.38 5.16 -5.18
N VAL A 59 2.35 4.44 -5.60
CA VAL A 59 2.02 4.27 -7.02
C VAL A 59 0.52 4.49 -7.30
N ASP A 60 0.21 4.94 -8.52
CA ASP A 60 -1.13 4.89 -9.11
C ASP A 60 -1.10 3.90 -10.30
N PRO A 61 -1.90 2.84 -10.29
CA PRO A 61 -1.91 1.85 -11.35
C PRO A 61 -2.59 2.33 -12.64
N ARG A 62 -3.01 3.58 -12.77
CA ARG A 62 -3.77 4.16 -13.90
C ARG A 62 -4.97 3.32 -14.33
N TRP A 63 -4.77 2.03 -14.47
CA TRP A 63 -5.74 1.00 -14.83
C TRP A 63 -5.91 0.06 -13.65
N VAL A 64 -7.12 -0.04 -13.20
CA VAL A 64 -7.46 -0.77 -11.98
C VAL A 64 -7.70 -2.25 -12.24
N LEU A 65 -8.36 -2.56 -13.34
CA LEU A 65 -8.68 -3.91 -13.77
C LEU A 65 -8.56 -4.02 -15.30
N PRO A 66 -7.91 -5.08 -15.78
CA PRO A 66 -7.16 -6.10 -15.03
C PRO A 66 -5.97 -5.49 -14.29
N VAL A 67 -5.55 -6.13 -13.18
CA VAL A 67 -4.34 -5.72 -12.45
C VAL A 67 -3.15 -5.87 -13.38
N ALA A 68 -2.35 -4.81 -13.52
CA ALA A 68 -1.21 -4.80 -14.43
C ALA A 68 -0.07 -5.70 -13.92
N ASP A 69 0.61 -6.42 -14.81
CA ASP A 69 1.77 -7.26 -14.47
C ASP A 69 2.85 -6.46 -13.76
N GLY A 70 3.06 -5.20 -14.14
CA GLY A 70 4.01 -4.30 -13.48
C GLY A 70 3.71 -4.06 -12.00
N LEU A 71 2.43 -4.06 -11.60
CA LEU A 71 2.06 -3.97 -10.19
C LEU A 71 2.43 -5.25 -9.43
N VAL A 72 2.24 -6.41 -10.07
CA VAL A 72 2.64 -7.71 -9.52
C VAL A 72 4.17 -7.78 -9.35
N GLU A 73 4.95 -7.30 -10.32
CA GLU A 73 6.41 -7.24 -10.23
C GLU A 73 6.88 -6.32 -9.10
N LEU A 74 6.27 -5.14 -8.94
CA LEU A 74 6.59 -4.22 -7.85
C LEU A 74 6.25 -4.82 -6.49
N ALA A 75 5.11 -5.51 -6.39
CA ALA A 75 4.68 -6.19 -5.17
C ALA A 75 5.65 -7.31 -4.75
N GLY A 76 6.21 -8.05 -5.71
CA GLY A 76 7.20 -9.10 -5.46
C GLY A 76 8.52 -8.59 -4.85
N ARG A 77 8.77 -7.28 -4.89
CA ARG A 77 9.95 -6.61 -4.30
C ARG A 77 9.64 -5.94 -2.96
N ALA A 78 8.39 -6.02 -2.50
CA ALA A 78 7.93 -5.40 -1.27
C ALA A 78 7.76 -6.44 -0.15
N ASP A 79 7.88 -5.99 1.09
CA ASP A 79 7.58 -6.78 2.30
C ASP A 79 6.12 -6.65 2.72
N LEU A 80 5.45 -5.63 2.23
CA LEU A 80 4.03 -5.35 2.49
C LEU A 80 3.45 -4.55 1.33
N VAL A 81 2.27 -4.94 0.87
CA VAL A 81 1.45 -4.16 -0.07
C VAL A 81 0.30 -3.52 0.69
N VAL A 82 0.07 -2.24 0.44
CA VAL A 82 -1.02 -1.45 1.01
C VAL A 82 -1.85 -0.89 -0.14
N THR A 83 -3.13 -1.20 -0.21
CA THR A 83 -4.04 -0.61 -1.19
C THR A 83 -4.96 0.40 -0.52
N ILE A 84 -5.16 1.55 -1.16
CA ILE A 84 -6.02 2.63 -0.65
C ILE A 84 -7.01 3.00 -1.74
N GLU A 85 -8.30 2.81 -1.47
CA GLU A 85 -9.38 3.05 -2.41
C GLU A 85 -10.51 3.87 -1.79
N ASP A 86 -11.17 4.68 -2.60
CA ASP A 86 -12.38 5.44 -2.24
C ASP A 86 -13.63 4.63 -2.60
N GLY A 87 -13.66 3.41 -2.10
CA GLY A 87 -14.69 2.42 -2.36
C GLY A 87 -14.77 1.42 -1.23
N ILE A 88 -15.66 0.43 -1.38
CA ILE A 88 -15.81 -0.66 -0.42
C ILE A 88 -14.59 -1.57 -0.51
N ALA A 89 -13.91 -1.80 0.62
CA ALA A 89 -12.70 -2.62 0.67
C ALA A 89 -12.97 -4.10 0.35
N ASP A 90 -14.15 -4.61 0.77
CA ASP A 90 -14.55 -5.99 0.49
C ASP A 90 -14.98 -6.14 -0.98
N GLY A 91 -14.22 -6.91 -1.75
CA GLY A 91 -14.43 -7.08 -3.19
C GLY A 91 -13.93 -5.90 -4.04
N GLY A 92 -13.27 -4.91 -3.44
CA GLY A 92 -12.66 -3.77 -4.11
C GLY A 92 -11.30 -4.10 -4.75
N ILE A 93 -10.55 -3.05 -5.07
CA ILE A 93 -9.24 -3.14 -5.71
C ILE A 93 -8.25 -3.95 -4.90
N GLY A 94 -8.25 -3.78 -3.59
CA GLY A 94 -7.37 -4.53 -2.71
C GLY A 94 -7.60 -6.04 -2.83
N SER A 95 -8.85 -6.48 -3.03
CA SER A 95 -9.18 -7.88 -3.28
C SER A 95 -8.64 -8.36 -4.63
N ALA A 96 -8.81 -7.55 -5.69
CA ALA A 96 -8.29 -7.87 -7.02
C ALA A 96 -6.76 -7.97 -7.05
N VAL A 97 -6.06 -7.06 -6.35
CA VAL A 97 -4.60 -7.11 -6.21
C VAL A 97 -4.18 -8.39 -5.50
N ARG A 98 -4.84 -8.76 -4.41
CA ARG A 98 -4.55 -9.99 -3.67
C ARG A 98 -4.72 -11.24 -4.54
N ASP A 99 -5.79 -11.30 -5.32
CA ASP A 99 -6.08 -12.40 -6.25
C ASP A 99 -5.02 -12.47 -7.35
N ALA A 100 -4.62 -11.33 -7.93
CA ALA A 100 -3.58 -11.27 -8.96
C ALA A 100 -2.22 -11.75 -8.43
N LEU A 101 -1.85 -11.36 -7.20
CA LEU A 101 -0.61 -11.82 -6.55
C LEU A 101 -0.65 -13.32 -6.29
N ALA A 102 -1.78 -13.84 -5.82
CA ALA A 102 -1.95 -15.28 -5.60
C ALA A 102 -1.86 -16.07 -6.92
N CYS A 103 -2.45 -15.57 -8.01
CA CYS A 103 -2.35 -16.18 -9.33
C CYS A 103 -0.93 -16.17 -9.91
N ALA A 104 -0.10 -15.23 -9.47
CA ALA A 104 1.30 -15.09 -9.90
C ALA A 104 2.30 -15.76 -8.93
N ASP A 105 1.83 -16.50 -7.92
CA ASP A 105 2.65 -17.12 -6.86
C ASP A 105 3.54 -16.11 -6.12
N VAL A 106 3.07 -14.86 -5.99
CA VAL A 106 3.75 -13.81 -5.21
C VAL A 106 3.22 -13.79 -3.79
N ASP A 107 4.01 -14.31 -2.85
CA ASP A 107 3.66 -14.39 -1.42
C ASP A 107 4.08 -13.12 -0.69
N VAL A 108 3.25 -12.08 -0.76
CA VAL A 108 3.41 -10.84 -0.01
C VAL A 108 2.11 -10.48 0.71
N PRO A 109 2.17 -10.07 1.99
CA PRO A 109 0.97 -9.64 2.71
C PRO A 109 0.37 -8.39 2.09
N VAL A 110 -0.97 -8.37 1.96
CA VAL A 110 -1.72 -7.22 1.45
C VAL A 110 -2.62 -6.66 2.54
N ARG A 111 -2.61 -5.34 2.73
CA ARG A 111 -3.52 -4.58 3.58
C ARG A 111 -4.38 -3.67 2.73
N CYS A 112 -5.70 -3.87 2.81
CA CYS A 112 -6.66 -3.07 2.05
C CYS A 112 -7.25 -2.00 2.97
N HIS A 113 -7.19 -0.75 2.52
CA HIS A 113 -7.81 0.39 3.16
C HIS A 113 -8.89 0.94 2.22
N GLY A 114 -10.12 0.90 2.66
CA GLY A 114 -11.30 1.35 1.95
C GLY A 114 -12.48 1.47 2.91
N LEU A 115 -13.64 1.78 2.38
CA LEU A 115 -14.86 1.88 3.17
C LEU A 115 -15.30 0.49 3.62
N ARG A 116 -15.85 0.40 4.83
CA ARG A 116 -16.50 -0.82 5.31
C ARG A 116 -17.85 -0.98 4.63
N THR A 117 -18.30 -2.23 4.50
CA THR A 117 -19.66 -2.56 4.04
C THR A 117 -20.66 -2.29 5.16
N GLU A 118 -20.87 -1.01 5.49
CA GLU A 118 -21.79 -0.54 6.52
C GLU A 118 -22.67 0.54 5.92
N PHE A 119 -23.92 0.69 6.46
CA PHE A 119 -24.76 1.83 6.11
C PHE A 119 -24.08 3.11 6.62
N LEU A 120 -23.63 3.95 5.69
CA LEU A 120 -23.12 5.27 6.01
C LEU A 120 -24.29 6.24 6.08
N ASP A 121 -24.44 6.93 7.21
CA ASP A 121 -25.35 8.08 7.31
C ASP A 121 -24.93 9.17 6.31
N HIS A 122 -25.86 10.04 5.95
CA HIS A 122 -25.58 11.17 5.07
C HIS A 122 -24.47 12.04 5.66
N ALA A 123 -23.27 11.93 5.08
CA ALA A 123 -22.08 12.66 5.51
C ALA A 123 -21.34 13.23 4.30
N SER A 124 -20.56 14.28 4.49
CA SER A 124 -19.64 14.76 3.46
C SER A 124 -18.55 13.73 3.22
N ARG A 125 -17.96 13.73 2.00
CA ARG A 125 -16.83 12.85 1.68
C ARG A 125 -15.69 12.93 2.70
N GLY A 126 -15.39 14.15 3.20
CA GLY A 126 -14.35 14.36 4.21
C GLY A 126 -14.67 13.65 5.54
N GLN A 127 -15.92 13.70 5.97
CA GLN A 127 -16.39 13.02 7.18
C GLN A 127 -16.36 11.49 7.01
N ILE A 128 -16.68 10.98 5.82
CA ILE A 128 -16.61 9.56 5.51
C ILE A 128 -15.15 9.07 5.56
N VAL A 129 -14.22 9.78 4.90
CA VAL A 129 -12.79 9.48 4.91
C VAL A 129 -12.22 9.48 6.33
N GLU A 130 -12.67 10.44 7.16
CA GLU A 130 -12.27 10.54 8.57
C GLU A 130 -12.80 9.38 9.40
N SER A 131 -14.10 9.08 9.31
CA SER A 131 -14.74 8.00 10.06
C SER A 131 -14.23 6.61 9.65
N ALA A 132 -13.84 6.45 8.39
CA ALA A 132 -13.24 5.23 7.87
C ALA A 132 -11.73 5.11 8.16
N HIS A 133 -11.12 6.07 8.86
CA HIS A 133 -9.67 6.11 9.13
C HIS A 133 -8.81 6.04 7.86
N LEU A 134 -9.28 6.68 6.77
CA LEU A 134 -8.58 6.73 5.49
C LEU A 134 -7.68 7.97 5.33
N ARG A 135 -7.38 8.67 6.43
CA ARG A 135 -6.37 9.73 6.43
C ARG A 135 -4.97 9.13 6.35
N ALA A 136 -4.07 9.81 5.66
CA ALA A 136 -2.68 9.35 5.48
C ALA A 136 -2.00 8.99 6.81
N GLN A 137 -2.20 9.78 7.86
CA GLN A 137 -1.60 9.53 9.18
C GLN A 137 -2.14 8.28 9.87
N ASP A 138 -3.45 7.98 9.73
CA ASP A 138 -4.07 6.81 10.34
C ASP A 138 -3.60 5.53 9.63
N ILE A 139 -3.53 5.56 8.31
CA ILE A 139 -3.00 4.46 7.50
C ILE A 139 -1.51 4.26 7.80
N ALA A 140 -0.70 5.32 7.81
CA ALA A 140 0.73 5.22 8.09
C ALA A 140 1.01 4.61 9.46
N ARG A 141 0.24 4.99 10.49
CA ARG A 141 0.34 4.38 11.83
C ARG A 141 0.06 2.89 11.79
N SER A 142 -1.06 2.47 11.18
CA SER A 142 -1.43 1.06 11.03
C SER A 142 -0.37 0.26 10.27
N VAL A 143 0.20 0.84 9.22
CA VAL A 143 1.27 0.22 8.41
C VAL A 143 2.55 0.08 9.21
N ALA A 144 2.97 1.13 9.93
CA ALA A 144 4.18 1.09 10.78
C ALA A 144 4.07 0.03 11.88
N GLU A 145 2.92 -0.07 12.55
CA GLU A 145 2.65 -1.12 13.54
C GLU A 145 2.77 -2.53 12.93
N ARG A 146 2.26 -2.70 11.71
CA ARG A 146 2.34 -3.98 11.00
C ARG A 146 3.78 -4.34 10.61
N VAL A 147 4.53 -3.39 10.07
CA VAL A 147 5.95 -3.56 9.74
C VAL A 147 6.76 -3.94 10.97
N ALA A 148 6.55 -3.26 12.09
CA ALA A 148 7.21 -3.57 13.36
C ALA A 148 6.87 -4.99 13.87
N ALA A 149 5.61 -5.43 13.68
CA ALA A 149 5.20 -6.80 14.05
C ALA A 149 5.87 -7.87 13.18
N GLN A 150 6.04 -7.61 11.86
CA GLN A 150 6.74 -8.52 10.96
C GLN A 150 8.24 -8.64 11.30
N GLY A 151 8.88 -7.53 11.69
CA GLY A 151 10.28 -7.53 12.13
C GLY A 151 10.50 -8.47 13.33
N ARG A 152 9.67 -8.34 14.36
CA ARG A 152 9.72 -9.21 15.55
C ARG A 152 9.53 -10.70 15.22
N SER A 153 8.59 -11.03 14.32
CA SER A 153 8.35 -12.42 13.93
C SER A 153 9.52 -13.05 13.18
N ARG A 154 10.31 -12.25 12.45
CA ARG A 154 11.53 -12.71 11.77
C ARG A 154 12.70 -12.94 12.74
N GLU A 155 12.79 -12.15 13.79
CA GLU A 155 13.82 -12.30 14.84
C GLU A 155 13.57 -13.54 15.72
N ASP A 156 12.29 -13.84 16.01
CA ASP A 156 11.90 -14.98 16.84
C ASP A 156 12.01 -16.33 16.09
N HIS A 157 12.04 -16.33 14.75
CA HIS A 157 12.24 -17.51 13.91
C HIS A 157 13.40 -17.28 12.92
N PRO A 158 14.66 -17.27 13.40
CA PRO A 158 15.78 -17.24 12.49
C PRO A 158 15.71 -18.50 11.62
N VAL A 159 15.68 -18.30 10.29
CA VAL A 159 15.73 -19.38 9.32
C VAL A 159 16.92 -20.25 9.70
N ALA A 160 16.65 -21.52 10.05
CA ALA A 160 17.70 -22.49 10.36
C ALA A 160 18.62 -22.53 9.16
N GLY A 161 19.79 -21.87 9.31
CA GLY A 161 20.80 -21.83 8.28
C GLY A 161 21.28 -23.24 8.00
N ASP A 162 21.32 -23.49 6.73
CA ASP A 162 22.13 -24.42 6.01
C ASP A 162 23.13 -25.22 6.90
N LEU A 163 22.78 -26.46 7.17
CA LEU A 163 23.69 -27.43 7.71
C LEU A 163 24.18 -28.35 6.59
N GLY A 164 25.37 -28.07 6.11
CA GLY A 164 26.22 -29.06 5.48
C GLY A 164 26.49 -28.91 4.02
#